data_fe0ddc3030dd085004655ea25c335c9d
#
_entry.id   fe0ddc3030dd085004655ea25c335c9d
#
_cell.length_a   1.000
_cell.length_b   1.000
_cell.length_c   1.000
_cell.angle_alpha   90.00
_cell.angle_beta   90.00
_cell.angle_gamma   90.00
#
_symmetry.space_group_name_H-M   'P 1'
#
loop_
_entity.id
_entity.type
_entity.pdbx_description
1 polymer ?
#
loop_
_entity_poly.entity_id
_entity_poly.type
_entity_poly.pdbx_seq_one_letter_code
_entity_poly.pdbx_strand_id
1 'polypeptide(L)'
;LMKAEGKFVVGMVAANKASGMVHRKAFSEIIMAFSIFHKKHPDAILYLHTDPLGRSGGWNIPSLLGSLSIPQEAVCFPDPNDYRFGLAHSDLAAFYTSFDVLLATSYGEGFGVPTMEAQACGTRVIGSNWAATPDLVSEDSWLVDGTPAWDSGQNAWWQTPNIPSIVNALELAYAEDRGKSQVAIDFAKDFDVETVWKKYWLPTLGKLLT
;
A
#
# COMPACT_ATOMS: atom_id res chain seq x y z
N LEU A 1 4.18 -3.02 -16.57
CA LEU A 1 2.79 -2.50 -16.53
C LEU A 1 2.14 -2.37 -17.90
N MET A 2 2.89 -2.31 -19.00
CA MET A 2 2.33 -2.27 -20.38
C MET A 2 1.39 -3.45 -20.74
N LYS A 3 1.31 -4.49 -19.93
CA LYS A 3 0.36 -5.62 -20.12
C LYS A 3 -0.95 -5.44 -19.34
N ALA A 4 -1.14 -4.30 -18.67
CA ALA A 4 -2.28 -4.08 -17.79
C ALA A 4 -3.43 -3.31 -18.46
N GLU A 5 -3.36 -3.06 -19.78
CA GLU A 5 -4.42 -2.36 -20.49
C GLU A 5 -5.76 -3.11 -20.34
N GLY A 6 -6.76 -2.42 -19.84
CA GLY A 6 -8.08 -3.00 -19.52
C GLY A 6 -8.12 -3.88 -18.26
N LYS A 7 -7.01 -4.03 -17.53
CA LYS A 7 -6.95 -4.78 -16.26
C LYS A 7 -7.24 -3.87 -15.08
N PHE A 8 -7.71 -4.47 -13.97
CA PHE A 8 -7.79 -3.79 -12.68
C PHE A 8 -6.46 -4.02 -11.93
N VAL A 9 -5.71 -2.95 -11.68
CA VAL A 9 -4.37 -3.03 -11.11
C VAL A 9 -4.40 -2.69 -9.61
N VAL A 10 -4.20 -3.70 -8.80
CA VAL A 10 -4.01 -3.56 -7.35
C VAL A 10 -2.52 -3.44 -7.06
N GLY A 11 -2.08 -2.30 -6.55
CA GLY A 11 -0.68 -2.05 -6.22
C GLY A 11 -0.39 -2.29 -4.73
N MET A 12 0.81 -2.76 -4.43
CA MET A 12 1.40 -2.74 -3.08
C MET A 12 2.86 -2.34 -3.17
N VAL A 13 3.27 -1.34 -2.40
CA VAL A 13 4.65 -0.87 -2.30
C VAL A 13 5.13 -1.04 -0.87
N ALA A 14 5.97 -2.04 -0.63
CA ALA A 14 6.40 -2.38 0.72
C ALA A 14 7.70 -3.19 0.74
N ALA A 15 8.55 -2.96 1.73
CA ALA A 15 9.73 -3.79 1.95
C ALA A 15 9.33 -5.17 2.45
N ASN A 16 9.82 -6.23 1.79
CA ASN A 16 9.67 -7.61 2.24
C ASN A 16 10.72 -7.90 3.33
N LYS A 17 10.39 -7.50 4.56
CA LYS A 17 11.19 -7.76 5.77
C LYS A 17 10.29 -8.29 6.86
N ALA A 18 10.57 -9.48 7.35
CA ALA A 18 9.81 -10.14 8.40
C ALA A 18 10.56 -10.09 9.75
N SER A 19 9.83 -10.17 10.84
CA SER A 19 10.37 -10.45 12.17
C SER A 19 9.88 -11.84 12.57
N GLY A 20 10.68 -12.86 12.30
CA GLY A 20 10.27 -14.26 12.50
C GLY A 20 9.06 -14.63 11.65
N MET A 21 7.97 -15.05 12.29
CA MET A 21 6.73 -15.43 11.62
C MET A 21 5.80 -14.26 11.32
N VAL A 22 6.13 -13.05 11.81
CA VAL A 22 5.28 -11.87 11.62
C VAL A 22 5.83 -11.01 10.51
N HIS A 23 4.98 -10.64 9.57
CA HIS A 23 5.31 -9.70 8.51
C HIS A 23 4.45 -8.44 8.64
N ARG A 24 4.99 -7.39 9.28
CA ARG A 24 4.29 -6.14 9.60
C ARG A 24 3.57 -5.50 8.39
N LYS A 25 4.04 -5.75 7.18
CA LYS A 25 3.43 -5.24 5.95
C LYS A 25 2.27 -6.10 5.43
N ALA A 26 1.81 -7.09 6.21
CA ALA A 26 0.61 -7.90 5.94
C ALA A 26 0.61 -8.63 4.58
N PHE A 27 1.77 -9.12 4.11
CA PHE A 27 1.84 -9.81 2.81
C PHE A 27 0.92 -11.03 2.75
N SER A 28 0.81 -11.82 3.83
CA SER A 28 -0.07 -12.99 3.87
C SER A 28 -1.54 -12.62 3.73
N GLU A 29 -1.98 -11.62 4.48
CA GLU A 29 -3.37 -11.16 4.49
C GLU A 29 -3.75 -10.53 3.15
N ILE A 30 -2.88 -9.69 2.60
CA ILE A 30 -3.07 -9.04 1.29
C ILE A 30 -3.14 -10.09 0.17
N ILE A 31 -2.18 -11.00 0.11
CA ILE A 31 -2.12 -12.01 -0.95
C ILE A 31 -3.30 -13.00 -0.83
N MET A 32 -3.70 -13.36 0.39
CA MET A 32 -4.88 -14.21 0.60
C MET A 32 -6.17 -13.48 0.21
N ALA A 33 -6.32 -12.21 0.58
CA ALA A 33 -7.46 -11.41 0.15
C ALA A 33 -7.52 -11.26 -1.38
N PHE A 34 -6.37 -10.98 -2.01
CA PHE A 34 -6.29 -10.91 -3.46
C PHE A 34 -6.64 -12.26 -4.12
N SER A 35 -6.23 -13.41 -3.56
CA SER A 35 -6.59 -14.71 -4.11
C SER A 35 -8.11 -14.98 -4.11
N ILE A 36 -8.81 -14.49 -3.09
CA ILE A 36 -10.28 -14.58 -3.00
C ILE A 36 -10.94 -13.64 -4.02
N PHE A 37 -10.46 -12.39 -4.09
CA PHE A 37 -10.95 -11.37 -5.00
C PHE A 37 -10.74 -11.76 -6.47
N HIS A 38 -9.54 -12.21 -6.84
CA HIS A 38 -9.18 -12.59 -8.21
C HIS A 38 -10.02 -13.73 -8.78
N LYS A 39 -10.53 -14.65 -7.94
CA LYS A 39 -11.44 -15.73 -8.40
C LYS A 39 -12.73 -15.18 -8.99
N LYS A 40 -13.18 -14.01 -8.54
CA LYS A 40 -14.38 -13.33 -9.06
C LYS A 40 -14.01 -12.35 -10.19
N HIS A 41 -12.82 -11.77 -10.13
CA HIS A 41 -12.32 -10.73 -11.04
C HIS A 41 -11.00 -11.18 -11.70
N PRO A 42 -11.05 -12.11 -12.68
CA PRO A 42 -9.85 -12.64 -13.32
C PRO A 42 -9.11 -11.64 -14.19
N ASP A 43 -9.68 -10.46 -14.41
CA ASP A 43 -9.02 -9.30 -15.02
C ASP A 43 -8.15 -8.50 -14.03
N ALA A 44 -8.21 -8.81 -12.72
CA ALA A 44 -7.38 -8.13 -11.73
C ALA A 44 -5.93 -8.60 -11.76
N ILE A 45 -4.99 -7.68 -11.59
CA ILE A 45 -3.54 -7.93 -11.44
C ILE A 45 -3.06 -7.36 -10.11
N LEU A 46 -2.26 -8.13 -9.38
CA LEU A 46 -1.55 -7.68 -8.19
C LEU A 46 -0.12 -7.29 -8.57
N TYR A 47 0.23 -6.02 -8.42
CA TYR A 47 1.61 -5.56 -8.55
C TYR A 47 2.24 -5.39 -7.18
N LEU A 48 3.32 -6.14 -6.91
CA LEU A 48 4.06 -6.12 -5.66
C LEU A 48 5.42 -5.44 -5.87
N HIS A 49 5.55 -4.17 -5.50
CA HIS A 49 6.84 -3.47 -5.51
C HIS A 49 7.68 -3.88 -4.29
N THR A 50 8.37 -5.01 -4.42
CA THR A 50 9.12 -5.62 -3.34
C THR A 50 10.20 -6.59 -3.86
N ASP A 51 11.14 -7.01 -2.99
CA ASP A 51 11.98 -8.19 -3.27
C ASP A 51 11.16 -9.47 -3.10
N PRO A 52 10.83 -10.19 -4.19
CA PRO A 52 9.96 -11.37 -4.10
C PRO A 52 10.59 -12.53 -3.32
N LEU A 53 11.92 -12.59 -3.24
CA LEU A 53 12.63 -13.70 -2.58
C LEU A 53 12.96 -13.42 -1.11
N GLY A 54 12.70 -12.19 -0.62
CA GLY A 54 12.95 -11.82 0.76
C GLY A 54 14.43 -11.91 1.18
N ARG A 55 15.37 -11.59 0.27
CA ARG A 55 16.82 -11.72 0.50
C ARG A 55 17.33 -10.91 1.70
N SER A 56 16.61 -9.88 2.09
CA SER A 56 16.91 -9.03 3.25
C SER A 56 16.21 -9.47 4.54
N GLY A 57 15.87 -10.76 4.68
CA GLY A 57 15.19 -11.32 5.85
C GLY A 57 13.65 -11.32 5.73
N GLY A 58 13.13 -11.33 4.51
CA GLY A 58 11.71 -11.44 4.22
C GLY A 58 11.24 -12.86 3.92
N TRP A 59 10.05 -12.97 3.36
CA TRP A 59 9.44 -14.23 2.95
C TRP A 59 9.66 -14.51 1.46
N ASN A 60 9.62 -15.80 1.07
CA ASN A 60 9.55 -16.19 -0.33
C ASN A 60 8.12 -16.00 -0.83
N ILE A 61 7.85 -14.86 -1.46
CA ILE A 61 6.51 -14.50 -1.95
C ILE A 61 6.02 -15.47 -3.05
N PRO A 62 6.84 -15.90 -4.04
CA PRO A 62 6.43 -16.92 -5.00
C PRO A 62 5.91 -18.21 -4.37
N SER A 63 6.52 -18.68 -3.27
CA SER A 63 6.02 -19.86 -2.55
C SER A 63 4.65 -19.60 -1.92
N LEU A 64 4.42 -18.42 -1.36
CA LEU A 64 3.13 -18.03 -0.80
C LEU A 64 2.05 -17.94 -1.90
N LEU A 65 2.35 -17.32 -3.04
CA LEU A 65 1.45 -17.26 -4.20
C LEU A 65 1.08 -18.65 -4.70
N GLY A 66 2.06 -19.55 -4.82
CA GLY A 66 1.86 -20.94 -5.24
C GLY A 66 0.97 -21.73 -4.29
N SER A 67 1.10 -21.52 -2.97
CA SER A 67 0.26 -22.17 -1.96
C SER A 67 -1.22 -21.79 -2.05
N LEU A 68 -1.52 -20.61 -2.61
CA LEU A 68 -2.87 -20.09 -2.82
C LEU A 68 -3.39 -20.32 -4.25
N SER A 69 -2.61 -20.99 -5.09
CA SER A 69 -2.93 -21.28 -6.50
C SER A 69 -3.25 -20.00 -7.31
N ILE A 70 -2.58 -18.89 -7.00
CA ILE A 70 -2.73 -17.65 -7.77
C ILE A 70 -1.98 -17.81 -9.10
N PRO A 71 -2.64 -17.54 -10.26
CA PRO A 71 -1.98 -17.64 -11.55
C PRO A 71 -0.78 -16.70 -11.64
N GLN A 72 0.31 -17.17 -12.25
CA GLN A 72 1.54 -16.37 -12.36
C GLN A 72 1.31 -15.07 -13.17
N GLU A 73 0.43 -15.12 -14.15
CA GLU A 73 0.04 -13.96 -14.97
C GLU A 73 -0.78 -12.91 -14.22
N ALA A 74 -1.35 -13.26 -13.06
CA ALA A 74 -2.11 -12.34 -12.20
C ALA A 74 -1.22 -11.54 -11.25
N VAL A 75 0.09 -11.81 -11.21
CA VAL A 75 1.00 -11.13 -10.28
C VAL A 75 2.22 -10.60 -11.02
N CYS A 76 2.57 -9.36 -10.73
CA CYS A 76 3.75 -8.70 -11.30
C CYS A 76 4.69 -8.21 -10.20
N PHE A 77 5.98 -8.23 -10.48
CA PHE A 77 7.04 -7.67 -9.65
C PHE A 77 7.86 -6.66 -10.47
N PRO A 78 8.58 -5.74 -9.82
CA PRO A 78 9.55 -4.89 -10.50
C PRO A 78 10.69 -5.73 -11.10
N ASP A 79 11.39 -5.15 -12.10
CA ASP A 79 12.68 -5.71 -12.52
C ASP A 79 13.63 -5.74 -11.30
N PRO A 80 14.40 -6.82 -11.09
CA PRO A 80 15.31 -6.93 -9.95
C PRO A 80 16.38 -5.84 -9.89
N ASN A 81 16.83 -5.30 -11.03
CA ASN A 81 17.82 -4.23 -11.08
C ASN A 81 17.16 -2.90 -10.69
N ASP A 82 15.96 -2.59 -11.25
CA ASP A 82 15.20 -1.39 -10.90
C ASP A 82 14.89 -1.37 -9.40
N TYR A 83 14.50 -2.51 -8.84
CA TYR A 83 14.27 -2.64 -7.40
C TYR A 83 15.54 -2.40 -6.57
N ARG A 84 16.69 -2.91 -7.04
CA ARG A 84 17.96 -2.85 -6.31
C ARG A 84 18.62 -1.47 -6.36
N PHE A 85 18.58 -0.82 -7.53
CA PHE A 85 19.25 0.45 -7.77
C PHE A 85 18.34 1.65 -7.55
N GLY A 86 17.05 1.41 -7.37
CA GLY A 86 16.00 2.41 -7.20
C GLY A 86 15.46 2.90 -8.55
N LEU A 87 14.31 3.56 -8.47
CA LEU A 87 13.64 4.19 -9.60
C LEU A 87 13.82 5.71 -9.53
N ALA A 88 13.84 6.37 -10.66
CA ALA A 88 13.66 7.82 -10.72
C ALA A 88 12.27 8.17 -10.15
N HIS A 89 12.12 9.35 -9.55
CA HIS A 89 10.84 9.78 -8.97
C HIS A 89 9.71 9.80 -10.02
N SER A 90 10.02 10.15 -11.28
CA SER A 90 9.08 10.11 -12.40
C SER A 90 8.56 8.70 -12.68
N ASP A 91 9.45 7.70 -12.61
CA ASP A 91 9.08 6.31 -12.88
C ASP A 91 8.25 5.73 -11.72
N LEU A 92 8.60 6.07 -10.48
CA LEU A 92 7.81 5.70 -9.31
C LEU A 92 6.43 6.33 -9.36
N ALA A 93 6.31 7.61 -9.72
CA ALA A 93 5.03 8.29 -9.92
C ALA A 93 4.20 7.62 -11.04
N ALA A 94 4.84 7.18 -12.15
CA ALA A 94 4.17 6.45 -13.21
C ALA A 94 3.62 5.09 -12.73
N PHE A 95 4.34 4.39 -11.84
CA PHE A 95 3.81 3.17 -11.20
C PHE A 95 2.58 3.46 -10.36
N TYR A 96 2.65 4.44 -9.44
CA TYR A 96 1.47 4.80 -8.63
C TYR A 96 0.30 5.24 -9.51
N THR A 97 0.55 6.03 -10.53
CA THR A 97 -0.48 6.47 -11.48
C THR A 97 -1.12 5.29 -12.23
N SER A 98 -0.41 4.17 -12.41
CA SER A 98 -0.95 3.00 -13.11
C SER A 98 -1.85 2.09 -12.24
N PHE A 99 -1.90 2.31 -10.92
CA PHE A 99 -2.75 1.52 -10.04
C PHE A 99 -4.18 2.07 -10.04
N ASP A 100 -5.16 1.18 -10.01
CA ASP A 100 -6.55 1.52 -9.71
C ASP A 100 -6.72 1.74 -8.20
N VAL A 101 -6.01 0.96 -7.39
CA VAL A 101 -5.98 1.08 -5.93
C VAL A 101 -4.65 0.63 -5.35
N LEU A 102 -4.19 1.28 -4.26
CA LEU A 102 -3.04 0.85 -3.47
C LEU A 102 -3.52 0.07 -2.23
N LEU A 103 -2.98 -1.13 -1.99
CA LEU A 103 -3.11 -1.84 -0.71
C LEU A 103 -1.98 -1.43 0.24
N ALA A 104 -2.35 -0.82 1.36
CA ALA A 104 -1.44 -0.35 2.42
C ALA A 104 -1.93 -0.80 3.81
N THR A 105 -2.40 -2.05 3.91
CA THR A 105 -3.01 -2.62 5.12
C THR A 105 -1.97 -3.19 6.09
N SER A 106 -0.90 -2.44 6.37
CA SER A 106 0.12 -2.82 7.36
C SER A 106 -0.47 -2.98 8.75
N TYR A 107 0.17 -3.77 9.61
CA TYR A 107 -0.23 -3.94 11.02
C TYR A 107 -0.12 -2.64 11.84
N GLY A 108 0.68 -1.69 11.38
CA GLY A 108 0.83 -0.35 11.94
C GLY A 108 1.86 0.46 11.17
N GLU A 109 1.58 1.72 10.99
CA GLU A 109 2.45 2.70 10.33
C GLU A 109 2.56 3.97 11.17
N GLY A 110 3.75 4.60 11.16
CA GLY A 110 3.95 5.92 11.72
C GLY A 110 3.50 7.04 10.78
N PHE A 111 3.75 6.87 9.47
CA PHE A 111 3.32 7.80 8.42
C PHE A 111 2.83 7.08 7.15
N GLY A 112 3.54 6.05 6.69
CA GLY A 112 3.14 5.33 5.48
C GLY A 112 3.40 6.12 4.19
N VAL A 113 4.67 6.47 3.92
CA VAL A 113 5.07 7.25 2.73
C VAL A 113 4.40 6.74 1.44
N PRO A 114 4.35 5.42 1.14
CA PRO A 114 3.69 4.92 -0.07
C PRO A 114 2.20 5.30 -0.17
N THR A 115 1.51 5.42 0.96
CA THR A 115 0.10 5.86 1.03
C THR A 115 -0.05 7.29 0.53
N MET A 116 0.86 8.17 0.96
CA MET A 116 0.84 9.57 0.53
C MET A 116 1.27 9.75 -0.92
N GLU A 117 2.31 9.02 -1.35
CA GLU A 117 2.80 9.04 -2.73
C GLU A 117 1.72 8.58 -3.72
N ALA A 118 0.98 7.52 -3.40
CA ALA A 118 -0.13 7.03 -4.22
C ALA A 118 -1.23 8.08 -4.35
N GLN A 119 -1.64 8.71 -3.26
CA GLN A 119 -2.68 9.74 -3.26
C GLN A 119 -2.23 10.99 -4.02
N ALA A 120 -0.97 11.40 -3.91
CA ALA A 120 -0.41 12.48 -4.73
C ALA A 120 -0.50 12.19 -6.24
N CYS A 121 -0.50 10.92 -6.62
CA CYS A 121 -0.72 10.46 -8.00
C CYS A 121 -2.20 10.18 -8.34
N GLY A 122 -3.13 10.52 -7.44
CA GLY A 122 -4.57 10.31 -7.60
C GLY A 122 -5.03 8.88 -7.42
N THR A 123 -4.20 8.01 -6.85
CA THR A 123 -4.56 6.62 -6.57
C THR A 123 -5.15 6.50 -5.17
N ARG A 124 -6.40 6.00 -5.09
CA ARG A 124 -7.08 5.73 -3.82
C ARG A 124 -6.38 4.60 -3.07
N VAL A 125 -6.58 4.57 -1.76
CA VAL A 125 -5.89 3.64 -0.86
C VAL A 125 -6.87 2.75 -0.12
N ILE A 126 -6.52 1.48 0.03
CA ILE A 126 -7.11 0.59 1.03
C ILE A 126 -6.08 0.48 2.15
N GLY A 127 -6.36 1.08 3.31
CA GLY A 127 -5.45 1.16 4.45
C GLY A 127 -6.00 0.51 5.70
N SER A 128 -5.15 0.19 6.67
CA SER A 128 -5.60 -0.30 7.98
C SER A 128 -6.30 0.81 8.77
N ASN A 129 -7.43 0.49 9.39
CA ASN A 129 -8.08 1.38 10.37
C ASN A 129 -7.34 1.36 11.71
N TRP A 130 -6.04 1.69 11.69
CA TRP A 130 -5.16 1.60 12.84
C TRP A 130 -3.95 2.53 12.75
N ALA A 131 -3.43 2.92 13.91
CA ALA A 131 -2.28 3.80 14.08
C ALA A 131 -2.47 5.12 13.30
N ALA A 132 -1.49 5.55 12.51
CA ALA A 132 -1.57 6.82 11.78
C ALA A 132 -2.36 6.73 10.47
N THR A 133 -2.67 5.53 9.96
CA THR A 133 -3.27 5.38 8.62
C THR A 133 -4.63 6.10 8.47
N PRO A 134 -5.56 6.08 9.45
CA PRO A 134 -6.83 6.81 9.30
C PRO A 134 -6.69 8.32 9.08
N ASP A 135 -5.63 8.92 9.64
CA ASP A 135 -5.34 10.37 9.49
C ASP A 135 -4.59 10.68 8.18
N LEU A 136 -4.17 9.65 7.44
CA LEU A 136 -3.28 9.76 6.28
C LEU A 136 -3.90 9.25 4.98
N VAL A 137 -5.20 8.99 4.98
CA VAL A 137 -5.95 8.61 3.78
C VAL A 137 -7.08 9.60 3.51
N SER A 138 -7.31 9.88 2.23
CA SER A 138 -8.41 10.73 1.78
C SER A 138 -9.78 10.10 2.07
N GLU A 139 -10.82 10.91 2.14
CA GLU A 139 -12.18 10.47 2.48
C GLU A 139 -12.81 9.52 1.45
N ASP A 140 -12.30 9.48 0.24
CA ASP A 140 -12.70 8.55 -0.82
C ASP A 140 -11.83 7.27 -0.91
N SER A 141 -11.04 7.03 0.13
CA SER A 141 -10.27 5.80 0.36
C SER A 141 -11.02 4.84 1.31
N TRP A 142 -10.54 3.62 1.45
CA TRP A 142 -11.18 2.60 2.27
C TRP A 142 -10.29 2.20 3.44
N LEU A 143 -10.89 2.13 4.62
CA LEU A 143 -10.24 1.62 5.83
C LEU A 143 -10.72 0.20 6.13
N VAL A 144 -9.77 -0.68 6.46
CA VAL A 144 -10.04 -2.06 6.83
C VAL A 144 -9.81 -2.28 8.32
N ASP A 145 -10.75 -2.95 8.94
CA ASP A 145 -10.64 -3.32 10.34
C ASP A 145 -9.75 -4.57 10.51
N GLY A 146 -9.30 -4.78 11.74
CA GLY A 146 -8.46 -5.91 12.07
C GLY A 146 -8.57 -6.29 13.54
N THR A 147 -7.76 -7.26 13.93
CA THR A 147 -7.69 -7.76 15.30
C THR A 147 -6.45 -7.22 15.98
N PRO A 148 -6.57 -6.56 17.15
CA PRO A 148 -5.41 -6.10 17.91
C PRO A 148 -4.47 -7.25 18.27
N ALA A 149 -3.17 -7.02 18.11
CA ALA A 149 -2.10 -7.95 18.47
C ALA A 149 -0.98 -7.19 19.19
N TRP A 150 -0.51 -7.74 20.30
CA TRP A 150 0.62 -7.14 21.04
C TRP A 150 1.95 -7.55 20.39
N ASP A 151 2.74 -6.56 20.00
CA ASP A 151 4.12 -6.78 19.56
C ASP A 151 5.09 -6.50 20.72
N SER A 152 5.71 -7.55 21.23
CA SER A 152 6.66 -7.45 22.34
C SER A 152 8.01 -6.87 21.92
N GLY A 153 8.34 -6.90 20.64
CA GLY A 153 9.58 -6.34 20.12
C GLY A 153 9.58 -4.81 20.09
N GLN A 154 8.42 -4.22 19.83
CA GLN A 154 8.23 -2.76 19.84
C GLN A 154 7.49 -2.25 21.07
N ASN A 155 7.02 -3.15 21.95
CA ASN A 155 6.16 -2.82 23.07
C ASN A 155 4.95 -1.96 22.67
N ALA A 156 4.26 -2.36 21.61
CA ALA A 156 3.16 -1.62 21.01
C ALA A 156 2.03 -2.54 20.56
N TRP A 157 0.83 -2.00 20.52
CA TRP A 157 -0.30 -2.68 19.89
C TRP A 157 -0.24 -2.50 18.39
N TRP A 158 -0.33 -3.61 17.66
CA TRP A 158 -0.55 -3.69 16.23
C TRP A 158 -1.98 -4.16 15.94
N GLN A 159 -2.38 -4.06 14.68
CA GLN A 159 -3.64 -4.64 14.21
C GLN A 159 -3.36 -5.57 13.04
N THR A 160 -3.67 -6.85 13.19
CA THR A 160 -3.68 -7.79 12.05
C THR A 160 -4.92 -7.52 11.22
N PRO A 161 -4.82 -7.07 9.96
CA PRO A 161 -5.96 -6.72 9.15
C PRO A 161 -6.81 -7.96 8.82
N ASN A 162 -8.13 -7.81 8.87
CA ASN A 162 -9.07 -8.89 8.58
C ASN A 162 -9.17 -9.11 7.06
N ILE A 163 -8.88 -10.32 6.61
CA ILE A 163 -8.94 -10.71 5.19
C ILE A 163 -10.32 -10.40 4.57
N PRO A 164 -11.46 -10.75 5.20
CA PRO A 164 -12.78 -10.37 4.67
C PRO A 164 -12.96 -8.86 4.50
N SER A 165 -12.40 -8.05 5.40
CA SER A 165 -12.46 -6.58 5.31
C SER A 165 -11.65 -6.06 4.11
N ILE A 166 -10.47 -6.64 3.86
CA ILE A 166 -9.67 -6.31 2.66
C ILE A 166 -10.41 -6.71 1.39
N VAL A 167 -11.01 -7.91 1.35
CA VAL A 167 -11.79 -8.37 0.18
C VAL A 167 -12.96 -7.43 -0.10
N ASN A 168 -13.70 -7.04 0.93
CA ASN A 168 -14.82 -6.10 0.78
C ASN A 168 -14.34 -4.73 0.25
N ALA A 169 -13.24 -4.22 0.76
CA ALA A 169 -12.67 -2.96 0.26
C ALA A 169 -12.21 -3.06 -1.21
N LEU A 170 -11.65 -4.21 -1.62
CA LEU A 170 -11.31 -4.47 -3.02
C LEU A 170 -12.55 -4.53 -3.93
N GLU A 171 -13.65 -5.14 -3.46
CA GLU A 171 -14.93 -5.17 -4.20
C GLU A 171 -15.51 -3.76 -4.37
N LEU A 172 -15.44 -2.92 -3.33
CA LEU A 172 -15.87 -1.53 -3.40
C LEU A 172 -14.98 -0.73 -4.39
N ALA A 173 -13.66 -0.87 -4.28
CA ALA A 173 -12.73 -0.20 -5.19
C ALA A 173 -12.90 -0.63 -6.66
N TYR A 174 -13.24 -1.91 -6.89
CA TYR A 174 -13.50 -2.43 -8.23
C TYR A 174 -14.80 -1.89 -8.85
N ALA A 175 -15.80 -1.62 -8.00
CA ALA A 175 -17.10 -1.08 -8.41
C ALA A 175 -17.06 0.44 -8.69
N GLU A 176 -16.04 1.14 -8.17
CA GLU A 176 -15.86 2.57 -8.38
C GLU A 176 -15.31 2.90 -9.78
N ASP A 177 -15.42 4.18 -10.16
CA ASP A 177 -14.76 4.69 -11.36
C ASP A 177 -13.24 4.53 -11.24
N ARG A 178 -12.63 3.92 -12.23
CA ARG A 178 -11.18 3.71 -12.35
C ARG A 178 -10.38 4.99 -12.63
N GLY A 179 -11.04 6.14 -12.63
CA GLY A 179 -10.43 7.45 -12.80
C GLY A 179 -9.54 7.85 -11.61
N LYS A 180 -8.66 8.82 -11.86
CA LYS A 180 -7.84 9.40 -10.80
C LYS A 180 -8.68 10.25 -9.86
N SER A 181 -8.47 10.07 -8.56
CA SER A 181 -9.16 10.83 -7.53
C SER A 181 -8.54 12.21 -7.37
N GLN A 182 -9.33 13.25 -7.64
CA GLN A 182 -8.93 14.62 -7.31
C GLN A 182 -8.95 14.86 -5.80
N VAL A 183 -9.84 14.18 -5.06
CA VAL A 183 -9.92 14.24 -3.60
C VAL A 183 -8.62 13.74 -2.96
N ALA A 184 -8.09 12.61 -3.44
CA ALA A 184 -6.81 12.08 -2.98
C ALA A 184 -5.64 13.03 -3.30
N ILE A 185 -5.61 13.61 -4.50
CA ILE A 185 -4.58 14.59 -4.91
C ILE A 185 -4.63 15.82 -4.00
N ASP A 186 -5.81 16.37 -3.76
CA ASP A 186 -5.96 17.59 -2.96
C ASP A 186 -5.62 17.33 -1.49
N PHE A 187 -5.99 16.16 -0.96
CA PHE A 187 -5.56 15.72 0.37
C PHE A 187 -4.04 15.64 0.49
N ALA A 188 -3.36 15.03 -0.48
CA ALA A 188 -1.91 14.86 -0.45
C ALA A 188 -1.15 16.19 -0.51
N LYS A 189 -1.71 17.26 -1.10
CA LYS A 189 -1.10 18.60 -1.15
C LYS A 189 -0.87 19.22 0.23
N ASP A 190 -1.68 18.87 1.23
CA ASP A 190 -1.47 19.35 2.60
C ASP A 190 -0.19 18.80 3.24
N PHE A 191 0.35 17.71 2.69
CA PHE A 191 1.59 17.06 3.12
C PHE A 191 2.80 17.43 2.25
N ASP A 192 2.63 18.30 1.26
CA ASP A 192 3.74 18.83 0.46
C ASP A 192 4.75 19.56 1.36
N VAL A 193 6.04 19.39 1.08
CA VAL A 193 7.12 19.92 1.92
C VAL A 193 7.04 21.45 2.07
N GLU A 194 6.70 22.16 1.02
CA GLU A 194 6.56 23.63 1.07
C GLU A 194 5.34 24.06 1.90
N THR A 195 4.22 23.31 1.77
CA THR A 195 3.01 23.53 2.56
C THR A 195 3.29 23.29 4.04
N VAL A 196 3.87 22.13 4.38
CA VAL A 196 4.22 21.78 5.75
C VAL A 196 5.23 22.75 6.34
N TRP A 197 6.24 23.16 5.58
CA TRP A 197 7.23 24.13 6.01
C TRP A 197 6.57 25.47 6.36
N LYS A 198 5.79 26.03 5.45
CA LYS A 198 5.17 27.36 5.64
C LYS A 198 4.09 27.38 6.72
N LYS A 199 3.26 26.32 6.77
CA LYS A 199 2.08 26.24 7.67
C LYS A 199 2.45 25.88 9.11
N TYR A 200 3.46 25.03 9.30
CA TYR A 200 3.77 24.46 10.62
C TYR A 200 5.18 24.78 11.12
N TRP A 201 6.22 24.52 10.32
CA TRP A 201 7.59 24.66 10.79
C TRP A 201 8.00 26.11 10.96
N LEU A 202 7.83 26.94 9.97
CA LEU A 202 8.28 28.35 10.02
C LEU A 202 7.66 29.14 11.17
N PRO A 203 6.34 29.07 11.43
CA PRO A 203 5.74 29.75 12.59
C PRO A 203 6.21 29.21 13.93
N THR A 204 6.44 27.87 14.01
CA THR A 204 6.90 27.23 15.25
C THR A 204 8.34 27.63 15.58
N LEU A 205 9.24 27.55 14.60
CA LEU A 205 10.63 27.97 14.77
C LEU A 205 10.74 29.45 15.06
N GLY A 206 9.93 30.30 14.43
CA GLY A 206 9.89 31.74 14.74
C GLY A 206 9.58 32.03 16.21
N LYS A 207 8.69 31.27 16.84
CA LYS A 207 8.38 31.39 18.28
C LYS A 207 9.49 30.93 19.20
N LEU A 208 10.35 30.01 18.75
CA LEU A 208 11.46 29.49 19.54
C LEU A 208 12.70 30.40 19.50
N LEU A 209 12.76 31.29 18.51
CA LEU A 209 13.88 32.22 18.30
C LEU A 209 13.64 33.61 18.89
N THR A 210 12.44 33.87 19.41
CA THR A 210 12.07 35.08 20.16
C THR A 210 12.05 34.82 21.66
#